data_2a1484141f20e1e36c9cbc4143f80c6c
#
_entry.id   2a1484141f20e1e36c9cbc4143f80c6c
#
_cell.length_a   1.000
_cell.length_b   1.000
_cell.length_c   1.000
_cell.angle_alpha   90.00
_cell.angle_beta   90.00
_cell.angle_gamma   90.00
#
_symmetry.space_group_name_H-M   'P 1'
#
loop_
_entity.id
_entity.type
_entity.pdbx_description
1 polymer ?
#
loop_
_entity_poly.entity_id
_entity_poly.type
_entity_poly.pdbx_seq_one_letter_code
_entity_poly.pdbx_strand_id
1 'polypeptide(L)'
;QQGHVVLIDFGIAKNFKTGQKGTMIGTEGYSPPEQYRGEATHLADIYALGATLHHLLTRRDPRVEPPFTFNERPIRSINPAVSDGFEAVVMRSLQYDPQKRYQTADEMREALLSVAGKTGALNRAAYKKGSSSRTGEAVLLWKFQCEDEIRGSAAVSKDVVYTGAYDNNLYALRSENGEMLWKCPSEGGVVGKPLILEDAVYFGSEDGNLYAVSQRNGKVQWKFSTGDPVRSSPVHAEDFLYVGSDDGFLHAIHLINKKDVWHFDAGSPIRSGPCLDNNSIAIGTEAGDVFLVDFHGEMRWRYRCRRSVLASPVIFQDVLIVGSMDSLLYGLDLKSGWPVWRFRMNRAIVSSPAIADGMVFAGSADGIFYCLS
;
A
#
# COMPACT_ATOMS: atom_id res chain seq x y z
N GLN A 1 -6.39 -16.63 4.67
CA GLN A 1 -7.64 -15.90 5.05
C GLN A 1 -7.28 -14.94 6.16
N GLN A 2 -6.94 -13.69 5.84
CA GLN A 2 -6.38 -12.70 6.78
C GLN A 2 -7.45 -11.76 7.37
N GLY A 3 -8.75 -12.14 7.36
CA GLY A 3 -9.80 -11.39 8.06
C GLY A 3 -10.02 -9.96 7.57
N HIS A 4 -9.69 -9.63 6.32
CA HIS A 4 -9.99 -8.33 5.75
C HIS A 4 -11.48 -8.20 5.46
N VAL A 5 -12.08 -7.12 5.93
CA VAL A 5 -13.47 -6.74 5.63
C VAL A 5 -13.42 -5.75 4.47
N VAL A 6 -14.16 -6.05 3.41
CA VAL A 6 -14.28 -5.19 2.23
C VAL A 6 -15.70 -4.67 2.13
N LEU A 7 -15.85 -3.35 2.00
CA LEU A 7 -17.14 -2.72 1.71
C LEU A 7 -17.38 -2.77 0.20
N ILE A 8 -18.49 -3.39 -0.21
CA ILE A 8 -18.87 -3.56 -1.62
C ILE A 8 -20.24 -2.90 -1.87
N ASP A 9 -20.52 -2.63 -3.16
CA ASP A 9 -21.80 -2.12 -3.64
C ASP A 9 -22.17 -0.70 -3.17
N PHE A 10 -21.65 0.29 -3.91
CA PHE A 10 -21.99 1.70 -3.77
C PHE A 10 -23.12 2.15 -4.74
N GLY A 11 -23.87 1.19 -5.34
CA GLY A 11 -24.83 1.46 -6.41
C GLY A 11 -25.94 2.47 -6.06
N ILE A 12 -26.23 2.66 -4.77
CA ILE A 12 -27.20 3.63 -4.26
C ILE A 12 -26.54 4.78 -3.47
N ALA A 13 -25.21 4.87 -3.43
CA ALA A 13 -24.52 5.95 -2.74
C ALA A 13 -24.83 7.31 -3.39
N LYS A 14 -25.17 8.30 -2.58
CA LYS A 14 -25.46 9.68 -3.01
C LYS A 14 -24.67 10.68 -2.20
N ASN A 15 -24.15 11.71 -2.85
CA ASN A 15 -23.64 12.88 -2.17
C ASN A 15 -24.81 13.61 -1.49
N PHE A 16 -24.78 13.65 -0.17
CA PHE A 16 -25.81 14.29 0.61
C PHE A 16 -25.70 15.82 0.51
N LYS A 17 -26.79 16.48 0.05
CA LYS A 17 -26.93 17.95 0.11
C LYS A 17 -28.03 18.28 1.13
N THR A 18 -27.67 19.11 2.09
CA THR A 18 -28.62 19.57 3.13
C THR A 18 -29.88 20.14 2.50
N GLY A 19 -31.07 19.62 2.87
CA GLY A 19 -32.35 20.10 2.41
C GLY A 19 -33.03 19.32 1.26
N GLN A 20 -32.45 18.24 0.75
CA GLN A 20 -33.11 17.35 -0.21
C GLN A 20 -33.71 16.12 0.51
N LYS A 21 -34.97 15.76 0.15
CA LYS A 21 -35.57 14.50 0.60
C LYS A 21 -34.80 13.31 0.08
N GLY A 22 -34.44 12.37 0.97
CA GLY A 22 -33.77 11.11 0.65
C GLY A 22 -34.70 10.18 -0.18
N THR A 23 -34.10 9.14 -0.75
CA THR A 23 -34.84 8.09 -1.47
C THR A 23 -35.33 7.04 -0.47
N MET A 24 -36.59 6.56 -0.66
CA MET A 24 -37.15 5.41 0.10
C MET A 24 -36.56 4.06 -0.34
N ILE A 25 -35.28 3.99 -0.57
CA ILE A 25 -34.58 2.78 -1.04
C ILE A 25 -33.62 2.33 0.07
N GLY A 26 -33.76 1.09 0.51
CA GLY A 26 -32.89 0.50 1.51
C GLY A 26 -33.16 -1.00 1.64
N THR A 27 -32.23 -1.72 2.26
CA THR A 27 -32.39 -3.15 2.54
C THR A 27 -33.29 -3.33 3.75
N GLU A 28 -34.39 -4.06 3.59
CA GLU A 28 -35.32 -4.34 4.67
C GLU A 28 -34.61 -4.93 5.90
N GLY A 29 -34.99 -4.49 7.10
CA GLY A 29 -34.37 -4.89 8.35
C GLY A 29 -33.07 -4.18 8.71
N TYR A 30 -32.32 -3.65 7.74
CA TYR A 30 -31.05 -2.92 7.97
C TYR A 30 -31.24 -1.39 7.88
N SER A 31 -32.31 -0.94 7.29
CA SER A 31 -32.59 0.49 7.11
C SER A 31 -33.29 1.08 8.35
N PRO A 32 -32.95 2.31 8.76
CA PRO A 32 -33.56 2.97 9.91
C PRO A 32 -34.95 3.51 9.61
N PRO A 33 -35.74 3.80 10.66
CA PRO A 33 -37.15 4.25 10.49
C PRO A 33 -37.28 5.56 9.70
N GLU A 34 -36.36 6.50 9.80
CA GLU A 34 -36.40 7.75 9.04
C GLU A 34 -36.18 7.53 7.53
N GLN A 35 -35.45 6.48 7.14
CA GLN A 35 -35.23 6.14 5.72
C GLN A 35 -36.55 5.70 5.06
N TYR A 36 -37.42 4.98 5.78
CA TYR A 36 -38.75 4.62 5.29
C TYR A 36 -39.67 5.82 5.13
N ARG A 37 -39.37 6.94 5.80
CA ARG A 37 -40.09 8.21 5.66
C ARG A 37 -39.48 9.12 4.58
N GLY A 38 -38.42 8.70 3.92
CA GLY A 38 -37.70 9.52 2.95
C GLY A 38 -36.82 10.63 3.57
N GLU A 39 -36.55 10.54 4.86
CA GLU A 39 -35.78 11.51 5.65
C GLU A 39 -34.33 11.02 5.93
N ALA A 40 -33.81 10.13 5.09
CA ALA A 40 -32.48 9.53 5.29
C ALA A 40 -31.36 10.59 5.34
N THR A 41 -30.48 10.43 6.30
CA THR A 41 -29.26 11.22 6.47
C THR A 41 -28.06 10.30 6.56
N HIS A 42 -26.84 10.84 6.70
CA HIS A 42 -25.62 10.04 6.97
C HIS A 42 -25.73 9.17 8.24
N LEU A 43 -26.67 9.47 9.14
CA LEU A 43 -26.93 8.66 10.34
C LEU A 43 -27.62 7.33 10.00
N ALA A 44 -28.16 7.19 8.79
CA ALA A 44 -28.71 5.95 8.30
C ALA A 44 -27.60 4.88 8.12
N ASP A 45 -26.40 5.28 7.69
CA ASP A 45 -25.26 4.37 7.51
C ASP A 45 -24.76 3.84 8.87
N ILE A 46 -24.78 4.68 9.90
CA ILE A 46 -24.43 4.29 11.28
C ILE A 46 -25.42 3.24 11.80
N TYR A 47 -26.72 3.42 11.53
CA TYR A 47 -27.72 2.42 11.91
C TYR A 47 -27.56 1.12 11.11
N ALA A 48 -27.36 1.20 9.80
CA ALA A 48 -27.17 0.04 8.94
C ALA A 48 -25.92 -0.78 9.35
N LEU A 49 -24.82 -0.11 9.73
CA LEU A 49 -23.64 -0.76 10.29
C LEU A 49 -23.96 -1.44 11.62
N GLY A 50 -24.73 -0.79 12.51
CA GLY A 50 -25.20 -1.38 13.75
C GLY A 50 -26.05 -2.63 13.55
N ALA A 51 -26.99 -2.60 12.59
CA ALA A 51 -27.83 -3.75 12.23
C ALA A 51 -26.99 -4.91 11.67
N THR A 52 -26.00 -4.61 10.86
CA THR A 52 -25.04 -5.59 10.34
C THR A 52 -24.23 -6.24 11.46
N LEU A 53 -23.67 -5.44 12.37
CA LEU A 53 -22.93 -5.95 13.52
C LEU A 53 -23.82 -6.79 14.44
N HIS A 54 -25.04 -6.36 14.72
CA HIS A 54 -26.00 -7.12 15.51
C HIS A 54 -26.28 -8.47 14.86
N HIS A 55 -26.56 -8.51 13.55
CA HIS A 55 -26.76 -9.77 12.81
C HIS A 55 -25.57 -10.70 12.92
N LEU A 56 -24.35 -10.19 12.67
CA LEU A 56 -23.12 -10.99 12.73
C LEU A 56 -22.87 -11.60 14.14
N LEU A 57 -23.16 -10.83 15.18
CA LEU A 57 -22.93 -11.25 16.56
C LEU A 57 -24.01 -12.21 17.10
N THR A 58 -25.25 -12.08 16.63
CA THR A 58 -26.39 -12.89 17.10
C THR A 58 -26.76 -14.01 16.15
N ARG A 59 -26.31 -13.94 14.87
CA ARG A 59 -26.74 -14.80 13.75
C ARG A 59 -28.25 -14.74 13.48
N ARG A 60 -28.92 -13.67 13.92
CA ARG A 60 -30.34 -13.42 13.65
C ARG A 60 -30.48 -12.42 12.52
N ASP A 61 -31.08 -12.82 11.42
CA ASP A 61 -31.29 -11.97 10.26
C ASP A 61 -32.41 -10.96 10.55
N PRO A 62 -32.12 -9.64 10.51
CA PRO A 62 -33.11 -8.60 10.82
C PRO A 62 -34.27 -8.52 9.81
N ARG A 63 -34.16 -9.19 8.66
CA ARG A 63 -35.25 -9.26 7.65
C ARG A 63 -36.40 -10.17 8.06
N VAL A 64 -36.13 -11.16 8.91
CA VAL A 64 -37.15 -12.13 9.40
C VAL A 64 -37.65 -11.81 10.80
N GLU A 65 -37.14 -10.74 11.39
CA GLU A 65 -37.50 -10.30 12.73
C GLU A 65 -38.41 -9.04 12.66
N PRO A 66 -39.24 -8.78 13.69
CA PRO A 66 -40.04 -7.55 13.70
C PRO A 66 -39.14 -6.30 13.54
N PRO A 67 -39.53 -5.34 12.70
CA PRO A 67 -38.70 -4.18 12.41
C PRO A 67 -38.51 -3.30 13.65
N PHE A 68 -37.30 -2.73 13.79
CA PHE A 68 -36.90 -1.79 14.86
C PHE A 68 -36.96 -2.34 16.29
N THR A 69 -37.00 -3.67 16.49
CA THR A 69 -37.04 -4.34 17.81
C THR A 69 -35.70 -4.79 18.34
N PHE A 70 -34.61 -4.18 17.94
CA PHE A 70 -33.25 -4.57 18.40
C PHE A 70 -33.11 -4.46 19.92
N ASN A 71 -33.80 -3.52 20.58
CA ASN A 71 -33.79 -3.37 22.04
C ASN A 71 -34.39 -4.56 22.79
N GLU A 72 -35.25 -5.35 22.14
CA GLU A 72 -35.87 -6.56 22.70
C GLU A 72 -34.96 -7.79 22.57
N ARG A 73 -33.84 -7.63 21.87
CA ARG A 73 -32.90 -8.69 21.52
C ARG A 73 -31.46 -8.29 21.87
N PRO A 74 -31.10 -8.07 23.14
CA PRO A 74 -29.75 -7.73 23.53
C PRO A 74 -28.76 -8.79 23.03
N ILE A 75 -27.62 -8.34 22.52
CA ILE A 75 -26.62 -9.21 21.89
C ILE A 75 -26.13 -10.25 22.90
N ARG A 76 -25.84 -9.85 24.13
CA ARG A 76 -25.27 -10.71 25.16
C ARG A 76 -26.26 -11.74 25.69
N SER A 77 -27.55 -11.56 25.55
CA SER A 77 -28.55 -12.59 25.86
C SER A 77 -28.47 -13.80 24.90
N ILE A 78 -27.92 -13.56 23.69
CA ILE A 78 -27.79 -14.54 22.62
C ILE A 78 -26.33 -15.04 22.52
N ASN A 79 -25.38 -14.12 22.65
CA ASN A 79 -23.94 -14.35 22.57
C ASN A 79 -23.21 -13.75 23.80
N PRO A 80 -23.11 -14.50 24.91
CA PRO A 80 -22.46 -14.01 26.14
C PRO A 80 -20.96 -13.71 26.00
N ALA A 81 -20.31 -14.16 24.91
CA ALA A 81 -18.90 -13.87 24.64
C ALA A 81 -18.64 -12.41 24.25
N VAL A 82 -19.69 -11.68 23.90
CA VAL A 82 -19.58 -10.26 23.56
C VAL A 82 -19.44 -9.42 24.83
N SER A 83 -18.48 -8.49 24.86
CA SER A 83 -18.30 -7.60 26.03
C SER A 83 -19.44 -6.59 26.16
N ASP A 84 -19.74 -6.16 27.41
CA ASP A 84 -20.74 -5.12 27.69
C ASP A 84 -20.47 -3.84 26.89
N GLY A 85 -19.22 -3.44 26.79
CA GLY A 85 -18.82 -2.24 26.04
C GLY A 85 -19.10 -2.35 24.56
N PHE A 86 -18.88 -3.51 23.95
CA PHE A 86 -19.13 -3.71 22.52
C PHE A 86 -20.64 -3.74 22.23
N GLU A 87 -21.42 -4.45 23.04
CA GLU A 87 -22.88 -4.41 22.97
C GLU A 87 -23.41 -2.98 23.07
N ALA A 88 -22.93 -2.20 24.05
CA ALA A 88 -23.36 -0.82 24.24
C ALA A 88 -23.11 0.04 23.00
N VAL A 89 -21.97 -0.15 22.32
CA VAL A 89 -21.66 0.58 21.07
C VAL A 89 -22.65 0.21 19.96
N VAL A 90 -22.88 -1.08 19.74
CA VAL A 90 -23.81 -1.55 18.71
C VAL A 90 -25.24 -1.08 19.01
N MET A 91 -25.70 -1.24 20.25
CA MET A 91 -27.07 -0.86 20.64
C MET A 91 -27.28 0.66 20.60
N ARG A 92 -26.25 1.49 20.84
CA ARG A 92 -26.36 2.94 20.64
C ARG A 92 -26.52 3.30 19.17
N SER A 93 -25.85 2.62 18.25
CA SER A 93 -26.00 2.88 16.81
C SER A 93 -27.41 2.52 16.28
N LEU A 94 -28.10 1.59 16.97
CA LEU A 94 -29.43 1.09 16.64
C LEU A 94 -30.58 1.84 17.31
N GLN A 95 -30.31 2.99 17.95
CA GLN A 95 -31.36 3.80 18.56
C GLN A 95 -32.38 4.25 17.53
N TYR A 96 -33.65 4.17 17.87
CA TYR A 96 -34.77 4.60 17.00
C TYR A 96 -34.66 6.07 16.63
N ASP A 97 -34.33 6.90 17.63
CA ASP A 97 -34.10 8.35 17.46
C ASP A 97 -32.69 8.59 16.91
N PRO A 98 -32.55 9.19 15.70
CA PRO A 98 -31.23 9.46 15.11
C PRO A 98 -30.34 10.33 16.00
N GLN A 99 -30.90 11.23 16.80
CA GLN A 99 -30.14 12.12 17.68
C GLN A 99 -29.47 11.39 18.86
N LYS A 100 -29.93 10.19 19.18
CA LYS A 100 -29.35 9.36 20.24
C LYS A 100 -28.25 8.43 19.74
N ARG A 101 -28.04 8.34 18.42
CA ARG A 101 -26.97 7.57 17.80
C ARG A 101 -25.64 8.32 17.90
N TYR A 102 -24.60 7.71 17.38
CA TYR A 102 -23.35 8.42 17.06
C TYR A 102 -23.63 9.43 15.96
N GLN A 103 -23.14 10.65 16.12
CA GLN A 103 -23.44 11.72 15.16
C GLN A 103 -22.49 11.70 13.95
N THR A 104 -21.38 10.99 14.07
CA THR A 104 -20.41 10.76 12.98
C THR A 104 -19.91 9.32 12.99
N ALA A 105 -19.43 8.83 11.83
CA ALA A 105 -18.77 7.54 11.73
C ALA A 105 -17.50 7.47 12.60
N ASP A 106 -16.81 8.61 12.77
CA ASP A 106 -15.64 8.68 13.64
C ASP A 106 -15.96 8.56 15.11
N GLU A 107 -17.07 9.15 15.57
CA GLU A 107 -17.52 8.98 16.95
C GLU A 107 -17.78 7.49 17.25
N MET A 108 -18.44 6.78 16.33
CA MET A 108 -18.65 5.35 16.45
C MET A 108 -17.32 4.55 16.40
N ARG A 109 -16.44 4.92 15.49
CA ARG A 109 -15.10 4.29 15.40
C ARG A 109 -14.31 4.43 16.69
N GLU A 110 -14.23 5.63 17.27
CA GLU A 110 -13.53 5.87 18.53
C GLU A 110 -14.12 5.06 19.69
N ALA A 111 -15.46 4.93 19.73
CA ALA A 111 -16.13 4.09 20.72
C ALA A 111 -15.74 2.61 20.56
N LEU A 112 -15.73 2.08 19.32
CA LEU A 112 -15.29 0.72 19.03
C LEU A 112 -13.82 0.47 19.41
N LEU A 113 -12.93 1.40 19.07
CA LEU A 113 -11.51 1.32 19.41
C LEU A 113 -11.26 1.38 20.93
N SER A 114 -12.03 2.19 21.65
CA SER A 114 -11.95 2.27 23.12
C SER A 114 -12.31 0.93 23.77
N VAL A 115 -13.32 0.24 23.26
CA VAL A 115 -13.74 -1.08 23.75
C VAL A 115 -12.70 -2.14 23.39
N ALA A 116 -12.20 -2.16 22.15
CA ALA A 116 -11.19 -3.09 21.71
C ALA A 116 -9.86 -2.94 22.47
N GLY A 117 -9.49 -1.70 22.83
CA GLY A 117 -8.33 -1.42 23.67
C GLY A 117 -8.47 -1.95 25.13
N LYS A 118 -9.68 -1.94 25.68
CA LYS A 118 -9.96 -2.45 27.03
C LYS A 118 -9.99 -3.98 27.09
N THR A 119 -10.40 -4.63 26.01
CA THR A 119 -10.46 -6.09 25.91
C THR A 119 -9.14 -6.76 25.52
N GLY A 120 -8.08 -5.97 25.25
CA GLY A 120 -6.79 -6.48 24.75
C GLY A 120 -6.83 -7.03 23.32
N ALA A 121 -7.97 -6.91 22.63
CA ALA A 121 -8.17 -7.39 21.26
C ALA A 121 -7.35 -6.62 20.22
N LEU A 122 -6.86 -5.43 20.57
CA LEU A 122 -5.92 -4.65 19.76
C LEU A 122 -4.59 -4.52 20.52
N ASN A 123 -3.52 -5.02 19.92
CA ASN A 123 -2.17 -4.75 20.42
C ASN A 123 -1.94 -3.23 20.36
N ARG A 124 -1.85 -2.57 21.51
CA ARG A 124 -1.69 -1.12 21.64
C ARG A 124 -0.50 -0.52 20.89
N ALA A 125 0.43 -1.35 20.43
CA ALA A 125 1.60 -0.93 19.66
C ALA A 125 1.29 -0.47 18.22
N ALA A 126 0.14 -0.88 17.64
CA ALA A 126 -0.21 -0.56 16.25
C ALA A 126 -1.10 0.69 16.09
N TYR A 127 -1.65 1.21 17.18
CA TYR A 127 -2.54 2.38 17.14
C TYR A 127 -2.08 3.49 18.08
N LYS A 128 -0.89 4.04 17.84
CA LYS A 128 -0.57 5.38 18.33
C LYS A 128 -1.43 6.36 17.55
N LYS A 129 -2.31 7.03 18.28
CA LYS A 129 -3.14 8.15 17.89
C LYS A 129 -2.43 9.08 16.90
N GLY A 130 -2.65 8.91 15.61
CA GLY A 130 -2.54 10.03 14.71
C GLY A 130 -3.70 10.95 15.08
N SER A 131 -3.44 12.06 15.74
CA SER A 131 -4.42 13.12 15.91
C SER A 131 -4.71 13.68 14.53
N SER A 132 -5.70 13.09 13.83
CA SER A 132 -6.24 13.73 12.66
C SER A 132 -7.10 14.91 13.12
N SER A 133 -6.47 16.07 13.26
CA SER A 133 -7.21 17.30 13.12
C SER A 133 -7.73 17.31 11.68
N ARG A 134 -9.04 17.15 11.50
CA ARG A 134 -9.72 17.19 10.22
C ARG A 134 -9.92 18.62 9.71
N THR A 135 -8.89 19.39 9.72
CA THR A 135 -8.70 20.51 8.80
C THR A 135 -7.69 20.01 7.79
N GLY A 136 -8.04 19.92 6.52
CA GLY A 136 -7.23 19.29 5.46
C GLY A 136 -5.85 19.91 5.21
N GLU A 137 -5.17 20.36 6.25
CA GLU A 137 -3.82 20.89 6.22
C GLU A 137 -2.85 19.84 6.78
N ALA A 138 -1.86 19.46 5.96
CA ALA A 138 -0.75 18.66 6.40
C ALA A 138 0.09 19.46 7.42
N VAL A 139 0.38 18.87 8.58
CA VAL A 139 1.23 19.47 9.60
C VAL A 139 2.65 18.95 9.42
N LEU A 140 3.61 19.86 9.24
CA LEU A 140 5.03 19.52 9.22
C LEU A 140 5.45 19.08 10.62
N LEU A 141 5.81 17.79 10.78
CA LEU A 141 6.33 17.26 12.04
C LEU A 141 7.82 17.53 12.19
N TRP A 142 8.58 17.25 11.15
CA TRP A 142 10.01 17.49 11.08
C TRP A 142 10.48 17.56 9.62
N LYS A 143 11.65 18.08 9.41
CA LYS A 143 12.36 18.08 8.13
C LYS A 143 13.81 17.70 8.36
N PHE A 144 14.40 17.01 7.40
CA PHE A 144 15.83 16.72 7.34
C PHE A 144 16.38 17.26 6.04
N GLN A 145 17.55 17.88 6.08
CA GLN A 145 18.19 18.50 4.93
C GLN A 145 19.42 17.68 4.53
N CYS A 146 19.40 17.11 3.33
CA CYS A 146 20.59 16.55 2.66
C CYS A 146 21.35 17.67 1.92
N GLU A 147 22.57 17.37 1.51
CA GLU A 147 23.41 18.32 0.76
C GLU A 147 23.02 18.39 -0.72
N ASP A 148 22.30 17.36 -1.25
CA ASP A 148 21.84 17.30 -2.64
C ASP A 148 20.44 16.66 -2.73
N GLU A 149 19.92 16.45 -3.94
CA GLU A 149 18.57 15.98 -4.23
C GLU A 149 18.28 14.58 -3.67
N ILE A 150 17.05 14.41 -3.18
CA ILE A 150 16.46 13.11 -2.87
C ILE A 150 15.51 12.73 -4.00
N ARG A 151 15.85 11.74 -4.83
CA ARG A 151 15.00 11.23 -5.91
C ARG A 151 14.41 9.86 -5.62
N GLY A 152 15.01 9.12 -4.70
CA GLY A 152 14.58 7.78 -4.31
C GLY A 152 13.41 7.77 -3.35
N SER A 153 12.77 6.61 -3.24
CA SER A 153 11.77 6.37 -2.20
C SER A 153 12.45 5.98 -0.90
N ALA A 154 11.91 6.44 0.23
CA ALA A 154 12.37 6.00 1.53
C ALA A 154 11.85 4.58 1.86
N ALA A 155 12.60 3.88 2.71
CA ALA A 155 12.17 2.65 3.37
C ALA A 155 12.03 2.89 4.88
N VAL A 156 11.07 2.22 5.52
CA VAL A 156 10.81 2.38 6.95
C VAL A 156 10.80 1.02 7.62
N SER A 157 11.53 0.90 8.72
CA SER A 157 11.50 -0.29 9.58
C SER A 157 11.52 0.15 11.04
N LYS A 158 10.57 -0.34 11.83
CA LYS A 158 10.39 0.08 13.22
C LYS A 158 10.27 1.61 13.32
N ASP A 159 11.21 2.23 14.03
CA ASP A 159 11.23 3.69 14.26
C ASP A 159 12.30 4.40 13.41
N VAL A 160 12.78 3.79 12.32
CA VAL A 160 13.85 4.35 11.49
C VAL A 160 13.40 4.47 10.03
N VAL A 161 13.66 5.63 9.44
CA VAL A 161 13.48 5.94 8.02
C VAL A 161 14.85 5.89 7.35
N TYR A 162 14.97 5.14 6.26
CA TYR A 162 16.18 5.07 5.45
C TYR A 162 15.92 5.76 4.11
N THR A 163 16.77 6.69 3.73
CA THR A 163 16.68 7.42 2.46
C THR A 163 18.04 7.70 1.88
N GLY A 164 18.16 7.51 0.57
CA GLY A 164 19.35 7.87 -0.18
C GLY A 164 19.25 9.26 -0.79
N ALA A 165 20.39 9.90 -1.05
CA ALA A 165 20.48 11.19 -1.72
C ALA A 165 21.61 11.20 -2.76
N TYR A 166 21.59 12.21 -3.63
CA TYR A 166 22.65 12.44 -4.63
C TYR A 166 23.94 12.98 -4.03
N ASP A 167 23.94 13.35 -2.75
CA ASP A 167 25.15 13.70 -1.99
C ASP A 167 26.00 12.47 -1.60
N ASN A 168 25.73 11.33 -2.25
CA ASN A 168 26.45 10.07 -2.08
C ASN A 168 26.28 9.44 -0.70
N ASN A 169 25.15 9.70 0.00
CA ASN A 169 24.92 9.12 1.29
C ASN A 169 23.58 8.35 1.36
N LEU A 170 23.59 7.24 2.08
CA LEU A 170 22.39 6.67 2.69
C LEU A 170 22.27 7.18 4.12
N TYR A 171 21.10 7.72 4.46
CA TYR A 171 20.78 8.24 5.78
C TYR A 171 19.82 7.32 6.53
N ALA A 172 20.02 7.17 7.83
CA ALA A 172 19.05 6.59 8.75
C ALA A 172 18.59 7.67 9.74
N LEU A 173 17.30 7.93 9.73
CA LEU A 173 16.65 8.99 10.49
C LEU A 173 15.64 8.39 11.46
N ARG A 174 15.54 8.93 12.67
CA ARG A 174 14.49 8.58 13.62
C ARG A 174 13.12 9.05 13.08
N SER A 175 12.16 8.16 12.96
CA SER A 175 10.85 8.49 12.36
C SER A 175 10.04 9.51 13.18
N GLU A 176 10.31 9.61 14.48
CA GLU A 176 9.56 10.48 15.38
C GLU A 176 9.92 11.96 15.23
N ASN A 177 11.21 12.27 15.02
CA ASN A 177 11.73 13.64 15.09
C ASN A 177 12.71 14.02 13.97
N GLY A 178 13.04 13.09 13.05
CA GLY A 178 13.99 13.33 11.96
C GLY A 178 15.45 13.40 12.37
N GLU A 179 15.80 13.03 13.61
CA GLU A 179 17.17 12.97 14.09
C GLU A 179 17.98 11.95 13.28
N MET A 180 19.14 12.38 12.77
CA MET A 180 20.06 11.49 12.08
C MET A 180 20.72 10.52 13.05
N LEU A 181 20.45 9.22 12.88
CA LEU A 181 21.07 8.17 13.69
C LEU A 181 22.46 7.83 13.17
N TRP A 182 22.59 7.72 11.85
CA TRP A 182 23.84 7.51 11.15
C TRP A 182 23.69 7.83 9.66
N LYS A 183 24.81 8.00 8.98
CA LYS A 183 24.90 8.02 7.52
C LYS A 183 25.99 7.07 7.02
N CYS A 184 25.79 6.50 5.85
CA CYS A 184 26.77 5.67 5.16
C CYS A 184 27.16 6.34 3.85
N PRO A 185 28.41 6.76 3.67
CA PRO A 185 28.89 7.31 2.41
C PRO A 185 29.11 6.20 1.37
N SER A 186 28.81 6.52 0.12
CA SER A 186 29.20 5.81 -1.10
C SER A 186 30.02 6.75 -1.99
N GLU A 187 30.53 6.26 -3.13
CA GLU A 187 31.28 7.09 -4.07
C GLU A 187 30.39 7.63 -5.22
N GLY A 188 29.07 7.37 -5.16
CA GLY A 188 28.07 7.82 -6.14
C GLY A 188 26.72 7.98 -5.50
N GLY A 189 25.79 8.64 -6.21
CA GLY A 189 24.44 8.93 -5.73
C GLY A 189 23.65 7.68 -5.34
N VAL A 190 22.84 7.76 -4.28
CA VAL A 190 21.95 6.70 -3.80
C VAL A 190 20.52 7.04 -4.20
N VAL A 191 20.04 6.44 -5.30
CA VAL A 191 18.78 6.84 -5.95
C VAL A 191 17.66 5.80 -5.86
N GLY A 192 18.00 4.53 -5.65
CA GLY A 192 17.04 3.45 -5.46
C GLY A 192 16.42 3.45 -4.06
N LYS A 193 15.26 2.81 -3.93
CA LYS A 193 14.67 2.55 -2.61
C LYS A 193 15.50 1.51 -1.88
N PRO A 194 15.96 1.78 -0.65
CA PRO A 194 16.68 0.79 0.15
C PRO A 194 15.79 -0.41 0.50
N LEU A 195 16.37 -1.60 0.52
CA LEU A 195 15.74 -2.82 1.03
C LEU A 195 16.21 -3.06 2.46
N ILE A 196 15.28 -3.31 3.36
CA ILE A 196 15.56 -3.66 4.75
C ILE A 196 15.25 -5.13 4.93
N LEU A 197 16.27 -5.89 5.33
CA LEU A 197 16.15 -7.32 5.58
C LEU A 197 16.96 -7.69 6.82
N GLU A 198 16.32 -8.34 7.80
CA GLU A 198 16.93 -8.71 9.07
C GLU A 198 17.64 -7.53 9.75
N ASP A 199 18.97 -7.63 9.95
CA ASP A 199 19.80 -6.60 10.58
C ASP A 199 20.58 -5.72 9.58
N ALA A 200 20.27 -5.83 8.28
CA ALA A 200 20.95 -5.13 7.20
C ALA A 200 20.03 -4.23 6.38
N VAL A 201 20.62 -3.19 5.80
CA VAL A 201 20.01 -2.34 4.76
C VAL A 201 20.84 -2.51 3.50
N TYR A 202 20.15 -2.79 2.39
CA TYR A 202 20.75 -2.96 1.07
C TYR A 202 20.38 -1.80 0.18
N PHE A 203 21.32 -1.21 -0.52
CA PHE A 203 21.08 -0.12 -1.45
C PHE A 203 22.06 -0.10 -2.60
N GLY A 204 21.60 0.29 -3.78
CA GLY A 204 22.43 0.53 -4.94
C GLY A 204 23.01 1.94 -4.94
N SER A 205 24.18 2.10 -5.51
CA SER A 205 24.86 3.38 -5.70
C SER A 205 25.31 3.56 -7.15
N GLU A 206 25.37 4.82 -7.59
CA GLU A 206 25.88 5.16 -8.91
C GLU A 206 27.39 4.91 -9.07
N ASP A 207 28.09 4.52 -8.00
CA ASP A 207 29.46 4.04 -8.05
C ASP A 207 29.60 2.60 -8.57
N GLY A 208 28.51 1.96 -8.99
CA GLY A 208 28.48 0.60 -9.51
C GLY A 208 28.47 -0.47 -8.44
N ASN A 209 28.11 -0.13 -7.19
CA ASN A 209 28.05 -1.12 -6.12
C ASN A 209 26.64 -1.24 -5.51
N LEU A 210 26.30 -2.47 -5.18
CA LEU A 210 25.27 -2.78 -4.20
C LEU A 210 25.94 -2.89 -2.83
N TYR A 211 25.47 -2.12 -1.88
CA TYR A 211 25.95 -2.10 -0.50
C TYR A 211 25.04 -2.88 0.42
N ALA A 212 25.63 -3.60 1.37
CA ALA A 212 24.95 -4.12 2.55
C ALA A 212 25.54 -3.47 3.79
N VAL A 213 24.72 -2.77 4.57
CA VAL A 213 25.15 -2.05 5.76
C VAL A 213 24.34 -2.46 6.99
N SER A 214 24.96 -2.39 8.16
CA SER A 214 24.26 -2.70 9.41
C SER A 214 23.17 -1.69 9.71
N GLN A 215 21.94 -2.13 9.97
CA GLN A 215 20.84 -1.28 10.43
C GLN A 215 21.19 -0.47 11.68
N ARG A 216 22.04 -1.03 12.56
CA ARG A 216 22.36 -0.44 13.86
C ARG A 216 23.25 0.80 13.76
N ASN A 217 24.22 0.83 12.84
CA ASN A 217 25.25 1.86 12.83
C ASN A 217 25.74 2.28 11.45
N GLY A 218 25.12 1.80 10.37
CA GLY A 218 25.48 2.14 8.99
C GLY A 218 26.84 1.62 8.51
N LYS A 219 27.52 0.77 9.29
CA LYS A 219 28.80 0.19 8.84
C LYS A 219 28.60 -0.78 7.69
N VAL A 220 29.41 -0.61 6.65
CA VAL A 220 29.43 -1.52 5.50
C VAL A 220 29.84 -2.91 5.97
N GLN A 221 28.99 -3.90 5.73
CA GLN A 221 29.25 -5.31 5.98
C GLN A 221 29.90 -5.97 4.78
N TRP A 222 29.38 -5.67 3.58
CA TRP A 222 29.95 -6.11 2.31
C TRP A 222 29.42 -5.23 1.16
N LYS A 223 30.09 -5.36 0.01
CA LYS A 223 29.70 -4.76 -1.26
C LYS A 223 29.71 -5.81 -2.35
N PHE A 224 28.84 -5.63 -3.34
CA PHE A 224 28.88 -6.36 -4.61
C PHE A 224 29.04 -5.36 -5.73
N SER A 225 30.08 -5.52 -6.57
CA SER A 225 30.31 -4.61 -7.70
C SER A 225 29.67 -5.16 -8.96
N THR A 226 28.89 -4.31 -9.63
CA THR A 226 28.40 -4.48 -11.00
C THR A 226 29.36 -3.80 -11.98
N GLY A 227 29.11 -3.87 -13.28
CA GLY A 227 29.93 -3.18 -14.26
C GLY A 227 29.71 -1.67 -14.33
N ASP A 228 28.49 -1.21 -13.95
CA ASP A 228 27.99 0.15 -14.11
C ASP A 228 27.04 0.56 -12.96
N PRO A 229 26.56 1.82 -12.89
CA PRO A 229 25.71 2.32 -11.81
C PRO A 229 24.51 1.44 -11.44
N VAL A 230 24.28 1.27 -10.14
CA VAL A 230 23.15 0.54 -9.58
C VAL A 230 22.07 1.54 -9.15
N ARG A 231 21.16 1.89 -10.05
CA ARG A 231 20.03 2.80 -9.81
C ARG A 231 18.74 2.08 -9.44
N SER A 232 18.68 0.81 -9.71
CA SER A 232 17.56 -0.07 -9.39
C SER A 232 17.42 -0.24 -7.87
N SER A 233 16.18 -0.45 -7.42
CA SER A 233 15.90 -0.81 -6.03
C SER A 233 16.08 -2.31 -5.86
N PRO A 234 16.92 -2.80 -4.92
CA PRO A 234 17.06 -4.23 -4.67
C PRO A 234 15.78 -4.82 -4.09
N VAL A 235 15.50 -6.08 -4.45
CA VAL A 235 14.40 -6.87 -3.89
C VAL A 235 14.93 -8.22 -3.40
N HIS A 236 14.17 -8.91 -2.57
CA HIS A 236 14.58 -10.15 -1.94
C HIS A 236 13.50 -11.22 -2.08
N ALA A 237 13.92 -12.43 -2.42
CA ALA A 237 13.13 -13.64 -2.29
C ALA A 237 14.04 -14.81 -1.88
N GLU A 238 13.58 -15.61 -0.92
CA GLU A 238 14.36 -16.73 -0.35
C GLU A 238 15.74 -16.28 0.13
N ASP A 239 16.81 -16.92 -0.36
CA ASP A 239 18.18 -16.60 -0.01
C ASP A 239 18.87 -15.65 -1.00
N PHE A 240 18.09 -14.97 -1.86
CA PHE A 240 18.64 -14.16 -2.95
C PHE A 240 18.20 -12.70 -2.90
N LEU A 241 19.14 -11.82 -3.24
CA LEU A 241 18.88 -10.44 -3.64
C LEU A 241 18.87 -10.35 -5.15
N TYR A 242 17.88 -9.62 -5.68
CA TYR A 242 17.81 -9.32 -7.11
C TYR A 242 17.93 -7.82 -7.31
N VAL A 243 18.80 -7.41 -8.21
CA VAL A 243 19.06 -5.99 -8.51
C VAL A 243 19.40 -5.81 -9.98
N GLY A 244 18.85 -4.79 -10.61
CA GLY A 244 19.24 -4.36 -11.95
C GLY A 244 20.38 -3.36 -11.90
N SER A 245 21.18 -3.29 -12.94
CA SER A 245 22.25 -2.32 -13.09
C SER A 245 22.23 -1.68 -14.48
N ASP A 246 22.92 -0.55 -14.61
CA ASP A 246 23.12 0.10 -15.91
C ASP A 246 24.05 -0.70 -16.83
N ASP A 247 24.75 -1.73 -16.32
CA ASP A 247 25.51 -2.71 -17.10
C ASP A 247 24.61 -3.61 -17.98
N GLY A 248 23.29 -3.51 -17.81
CA GLY A 248 22.29 -4.26 -18.57
C GLY A 248 21.93 -5.63 -17.99
N PHE A 249 22.44 -5.96 -16.82
CA PHE A 249 22.17 -7.24 -16.17
C PHE A 249 21.20 -7.12 -14.98
N LEU A 250 20.34 -8.11 -14.85
CA LEU A 250 19.66 -8.44 -13.60
C LEU A 250 20.53 -9.45 -12.86
N HIS A 251 21.09 -9.06 -11.72
CA HIS A 251 21.93 -9.90 -10.89
C HIS A 251 21.13 -10.61 -9.81
N ALA A 252 21.42 -11.89 -9.59
CA ALA A 252 20.93 -12.71 -8.48
C ALA A 252 22.05 -13.03 -7.50
N ILE A 253 22.08 -12.34 -6.38
CA ILE A 253 23.18 -12.41 -5.41
C ILE A 253 22.71 -13.22 -4.21
N HIS A 254 23.43 -14.30 -3.92
CA HIS A 254 23.11 -15.14 -2.76
C HIS A 254 23.55 -14.47 -1.46
N LEU A 255 22.65 -14.35 -0.50
CA LEU A 255 22.86 -13.63 0.76
C LEU A 255 23.97 -14.20 1.65
N ILE A 256 24.15 -15.53 1.68
CA ILE A 256 25.14 -16.18 2.55
C ILE A 256 26.55 -16.03 1.98
N ASN A 257 26.76 -16.45 0.72
CA ASN A 257 28.07 -16.43 0.09
C ASN A 257 28.43 -15.11 -0.57
N LYS A 258 27.46 -14.18 -0.72
CA LYS A 258 27.62 -12.81 -1.24
C LYS A 258 28.15 -12.77 -2.68
N LYS A 259 27.83 -13.79 -3.46
CA LYS A 259 28.27 -13.95 -4.85
C LYS A 259 27.08 -13.89 -5.78
N ASP A 260 27.31 -13.39 -6.98
CA ASP A 260 26.42 -13.56 -8.12
C ASP A 260 26.34 -15.05 -8.48
N VAL A 261 25.14 -15.61 -8.43
CA VAL A 261 24.88 -17.02 -8.75
C VAL A 261 24.50 -17.16 -10.20
N TRP A 262 23.70 -16.20 -10.68
CA TRP A 262 23.38 -16.05 -12.07
C TRP A 262 23.03 -14.58 -12.36
N HIS A 263 23.15 -14.21 -13.61
CA HIS A 263 22.67 -12.91 -14.11
C HIS A 263 21.94 -13.11 -15.43
N PHE A 264 20.93 -12.27 -15.65
CA PHE A 264 20.15 -12.25 -16.89
C PHE A 264 20.54 -11.02 -17.70
N ASP A 265 21.01 -11.22 -18.94
CA ASP A 265 21.35 -10.16 -19.89
C ASP A 265 20.06 -9.60 -20.53
N ALA A 266 19.67 -8.40 -20.16
CA ALA A 266 18.55 -7.67 -20.74
C ALA A 266 18.96 -6.81 -21.96
N GLY A 267 20.25 -6.72 -22.27
CA GLY A 267 20.80 -5.98 -23.41
C GLY A 267 20.66 -4.46 -23.31
N SER A 268 20.28 -3.93 -22.15
CA SER A 268 20.08 -2.50 -21.94
C SER A 268 19.96 -2.20 -20.45
N PRO A 269 20.37 -0.99 -19.97
CA PRO A 269 20.29 -0.58 -18.57
C PRO A 269 18.96 -0.91 -17.89
N ILE A 270 19.04 -1.49 -16.68
CA ILE A 270 17.88 -1.83 -15.85
C ILE A 270 17.85 -0.86 -14.68
N ARG A 271 17.03 0.20 -14.80
CA ARG A 271 16.84 1.22 -13.77
C ARG A 271 15.57 1.02 -12.96
N SER A 272 14.64 0.24 -13.48
CA SER A 272 13.44 -0.17 -12.73
C SER A 272 13.83 -1.10 -11.59
N GLY A 273 13.19 -0.97 -10.43
CA GLY A 273 13.28 -2.01 -9.39
C GLY A 273 12.59 -3.28 -9.88
N PRO A 274 13.18 -4.47 -9.70
CA PRO A 274 12.51 -5.72 -10.01
C PRO A 274 11.22 -5.88 -9.20
N CYS A 275 10.22 -6.51 -9.78
CA CYS A 275 8.99 -6.90 -9.08
C CYS A 275 8.91 -8.43 -9.04
N LEU A 276 8.64 -8.96 -7.87
CA LEU A 276 8.60 -10.40 -7.63
C LEU A 276 7.16 -10.90 -7.60
N ASP A 277 6.96 -12.05 -8.21
CA ASP A 277 5.82 -12.93 -8.00
C ASP A 277 6.32 -14.26 -7.41
N ASN A 278 5.39 -15.17 -7.05
CA ASN A 278 5.71 -16.46 -6.41
C ASN A 278 6.80 -17.28 -7.14
N ASN A 279 7.00 -17.08 -8.41
CA ASN A 279 7.91 -17.90 -9.24
C ASN A 279 8.58 -17.10 -10.38
N SER A 280 8.61 -15.76 -10.30
CA SER A 280 9.18 -14.96 -11.38
C SER A 280 9.53 -13.53 -10.95
N ILE A 281 10.37 -12.91 -11.76
CA ILE A 281 10.93 -11.58 -11.58
C ILE A 281 10.59 -10.77 -12.84
N ALA A 282 9.88 -9.66 -12.67
CA ALA A 282 9.59 -8.73 -13.74
C ALA A 282 10.52 -7.53 -13.67
N ILE A 283 11.09 -7.13 -14.81
CA ILE A 283 11.95 -5.96 -14.95
C ILE A 283 11.59 -5.14 -16.19
N GLY A 284 11.86 -3.84 -16.13
CA GLY A 284 11.80 -2.93 -17.27
C GLY A 284 13.20 -2.38 -17.61
N THR A 285 13.44 -2.04 -18.87
CA THR A 285 14.73 -1.56 -19.36
C THR A 285 14.65 -0.17 -19.97
N GLU A 286 15.79 0.50 -20.08
CA GLU A 286 15.89 1.78 -20.74
C GLU A 286 15.59 1.69 -22.24
N ALA A 287 15.87 0.57 -22.90
CA ALA A 287 15.47 0.32 -24.28
C ALA A 287 13.95 0.13 -24.47
N GLY A 288 13.18 -0.05 -23.39
CA GLY A 288 11.73 -0.21 -23.42
C GLY A 288 11.26 -1.66 -23.42
N ASP A 289 12.14 -2.60 -23.11
CA ASP A 289 11.74 -4.00 -22.94
C ASP A 289 11.24 -4.23 -21.53
N VAL A 290 10.22 -5.07 -21.42
CA VAL A 290 9.73 -5.66 -20.18
C VAL A 290 10.00 -7.16 -20.27
N PHE A 291 10.71 -7.70 -19.31
CA PHE A 291 11.01 -9.11 -19.22
C PHE A 291 10.32 -9.73 -18.01
N LEU A 292 9.88 -10.96 -18.15
CA LEU A 292 9.60 -11.86 -17.06
C LEU A 292 10.63 -12.98 -17.08
N VAL A 293 11.35 -13.13 -15.98
CA VAL A 293 12.44 -14.10 -15.79
C VAL A 293 12.06 -14.98 -14.61
N ASP A 294 12.40 -16.26 -14.61
CA ASP A 294 12.19 -17.09 -13.42
C ASP A 294 13.36 -16.97 -12.42
N PHE A 295 13.23 -17.63 -11.27
CA PHE A 295 14.28 -17.59 -10.22
C PHE A 295 15.56 -18.33 -10.58
N HIS A 296 15.65 -18.96 -11.77
CA HIS A 296 16.87 -19.56 -12.32
C HIS A 296 17.55 -18.69 -13.37
N GLY A 297 16.97 -17.51 -13.68
CA GLY A 297 17.51 -16.62 -14.70
C GLY A 297 17.02 -16.92 -16.13
N GLU A 298 16.05 -17.83 -16.29
CA GLU A 298 15.50 -18.18 -17.58
C GLU A 298 14.39 -17.23 -17.99
N MET A 299 14.47 -16.66 -19.20
CA MET A 299 13.46 -15.75 -19.73
C MET A 299 12.17 -16.54 -20.06
N ARG A 300 11.06 -16.13 -19.44
CA ARG A 300 9.73 -16.66 -19.76
C ARG A 300 9.11 -15.97 -20.96
N TRP A 301 9.16 -14.64 -20.96
CA TRP A 301 8.70 -13.82 -22.08
C TRP A 301 9.33 -12.43 -22.05
N ARG A 302 9.23 -11.75 -23.20
CA ARG A 302 9.62 -10.36 -23.43
C ARG A 302 8.47 -9.61 -24.10
N TYR A 303 8.18 -8.40 -23.61
CA TYR A 303 7.28 -7.45 -24.26
C TYR A 303 8.02 -6.16 -24.57
N ARG A 304 7.80 -5.58 -25.74
CA ARG A 304 8.46 -4.34 -26.18
C ARG A 304 7.51 -3.16 -26.13
N CYS A 305 7.77 -2.19 -25.24
CA CYS A 305 7.18 -0.86 -25.25
C CYS A 305 7.85 0.01 -26.32
N ARG A 306 7.23 1.14 -26.67
CA ARG A 306 7.79 2.04 -27.69
C ARG A 306 8.93 2.91 -27.19
N ARG A 307 9.02 3.12 -25.88
CA ARG A 307 10.06 3.91 -25.19
C ARG A 307 10.44 3.26 -23.87
N SER A 308 11.42 3.85 -23.20
CA SER A 308 12.01 3.36 -21.93
C SER A 308 10.96 3.02 -20.89
N VAL A 309 11.25 1.98 -20.12
CA VAL A 309 10.52 1.55 -18.94
C VAL A 309 11.44 1.76 -17.74
N LEU A 310 11.28 2.91 -17.08
CA LEU A 310 12.08 3.30 -15.91
C LEU A 310 11.32 3.08 -14.60
N ALA A 311 9.99 3.06 -14.68
CA ALA A 311 9.10 2.75 -13.57
C ALA A 311 9.22 1.29 -13.16
N SER A 312 9.29 1.01 -11.87
CA SER A 312 9.24 -0.36 -11.36
C SER A 312 7.87 -0.96 -11.65
N PRO A 313 7.81 -2.17 -12.23
CA PRO A 313 6.53 -2.86 -12.45
C PRO A 313 5.87 -3.24 -11.13
N VAL A 314 4.57 -3.50 -11.18
CA VAL A 314 3.82 -4.06 -10.06
C VAL A 314 2.92 -5.19 -10.56
N ILE A 315 2.77 -6.23 -9.78
CA ILE A 315 1.93 -7.38 -10.11
C ILE A 315 0.66 -7.33 -9.25
N PHE A 316 -0.48 -7.47 -9.91
CA PHE A 316 -1.77 -7.62 -9.25
C PHE A 316 -2.54 -8.78 -9.87
N GLN A 317 -2.81 -9.80 -9.09
CA GLN A 317 -3.36 -11.07 -9.57
C GLN A 317 -2.47 -11.64 -10.70
N ASP A 318 -3.03 -11.90 -11.86
CA ASP A 318 -2.32 -12.43 -13.03
C ASP A 318 -1.91 -11.33 -14.04
N VAL A 319 -1.86 -10.05 -13.61
CA VAL A 319 -1.53 -8.91 -14.48
C VAL A 319 -0.29 -8.17 -13.98
N LEU A 320 0.71 -8.05 -14.85
CA LEU A 320 1.86 -7.16 -14.65
C LEU A 320 1.50 -5.76 -15.16
N ILE A 321 1.61 -4.76 -14.28
CA ILE A 321 1.30 -3.37 -14.60
C ILE A 321 2.59 -2.57 -14.64
N VAL A 322 2.83 -1.88 -15.77
CA VAL A 322 4.07 -1.13 -15.99
C VAL A 322 3.82 0.17 -16.75
N GLY A 323 4.45 1.23 -16.29
CA GLY A 323 4.46 2.54 -16.95
C GLY A 323 5.63 2.70 -17.90
N SER A 324 5.42 3.34 -19.05
CA SER A 324 6.46 3.63 -20.03
C SER A 324 6.54 5.11 -20.38
N MET A 325 7.71 5.53 -20.81
CA MET A 325 7.94 6.90 -21.33
C MET A 325 7.21 7.18 -22.63
N ASP A 326 6.54 6.19 -23.25
CA ASP A 326 5.65 6.39 -24.40
C ASP A 326 4.23 6.88 -24.01
N SER A 327 4.04 7.24 -22.75
CA SER A 327 2.78 7.73 -22.16
C SER A 327 1.69 6.64 -22.05
N LEU A 328 2.06 5.38 -22.07
CA LEU A 328 1.14 4.27 -21.86
C LEU A 328 1.43 3.55 -20.55
N LEU A 329 0.37 3.28 -19.82
CA LEU A 329 0.34 2.29 -18.75
C LEU A 329 -0.15 0.98 -19.38
N TYR A 330 0.61 -0.08 -19.22
CA TYR A 330 0.33 -1.40 -19.78
C TYR A 330 -0.09 -2.35 -18.67
N GLY A 331 -1.16 -3.12 -18.87
CA GLY A 331 -1.45 -4.34 -18.13
C GLY A 331 -1.14 -5.52 -19.02
N LEU A 332 -0.14 -6.30 -18.66
CA LEU A 332 0.34 -7.48 -19.39
C LEU A 332 -0.07 -8.74 -18.64
N ASP A 333 -0.61 -9.72 -19.34
CA ASP A 333 -0.90 -11.04 -18.76
C ASP A 333 0.40 -11.69 -18.26
N LEU A 334 0.43 -12.09 -17.01
CA LEU A 334 1.64 -12.58 -16.37
C LEU A 334 2.18 -13.86 -16.98
N LYS A 335 1.33 -14.71 -17.55
CA LYS A 335 1.75 -15.99 -18.16
C LYS A 335 2.30 -15.82 -19.56
N SER A 336 1.62 -15.00 -20.37
CA SER A 336 1.92 -14.88 -21.80
C SER A 336 2.72 -13.63 -22.19
N GLY A 337 2.73 -12.60 -21.35
CA GLY A 337 3.30 -11.29 -21.68
C GLY A 337 2.46 -10.47 -22.64
N TRP A 338 1.28 -10.96 -23.08
CA TRP A 338 0.41 -10.21 -23.97
C TRP A 338 -0.34 -9.11 -23.23
N PRO A 339 -0.56 -7.92 -23.87
CA PRO A 339 -1.30 -6.85 -23.25
C PRO A 339 -2.78 -7.21 -23.10
N VAL A 340 -3.25 -7.20 -21.86
CA VAL A 340 -4.67 -7.33 -21.51
C VAL A 340 -5.38 -6.00 -21.72
N TRP A 341 -4.70 -4.91 -21.31
CA TRP A 341 -5.19 -3.56 -21.51
C TRP A 341 -4.03 -2.56 -21.62
N ARG A 342 -4.34 -1.37 -22.13
CA ARG A 342 -3.43 -0.22 -22.22
C ARG A 342 -4.23 1.02 -21.92
N PHE A 343 -3.66 1.88 -21.08
CA PHE A 343 -4.26 3.18 -20.77
C PHE A 343 -3.29 4.29 -21.16
N ARG A 344 -3.78 5.26 -21.96
CA ARG A 344 -2.97 6.38 -22.43
C ARG A 344 -3.08 7.55 -21.45
N MET A 345 -1.95 8.01 -20.95
CA MET A 345 -1.81 9.28 -20.23
C MET A 345 -1.31 10.39 -21.18
N ASN A 346 -1.33 11.63 -20.73
CA ASN A 346 -0.95 12.74 -21.61
C ASN A 346 0.57 12.86 -21.82
N ARG A 347 1.39 12.38 -20.85
CA ARG A 347 2.87 12.41 -20.92
C ARG A 347 3.47 11.12 -20.38
N ALA A 348 4.81 11.08 -20.42
CA ALA A 348 5.62 9.96 -19.96
C ALA A 348 5.27 9.53 -18.52
N ILE A 349 5.32 8.22 -18.27
CA ILE A 349 5.13 7.62 -16.96
C ILE A 349 6.50 7.17 -16.46
N VAL A 350 7.01 7.88 -15.45
CA VAL A 350 8.30 7.60 -14.82
C VAL A 350 8.14 7.14 -13.37
N SER A 351 6.96 7.38 -12.79
CA SER A 351 6.62 6.90 -11.45
C SER A 351 6.17 5.44 -11.48
N SER A 352 6.59 4.67 -10.49
CA SER A 352 6.12 3.29 -10.33
C SER A 352 4.63 3.30 -9.96
N PRO A 353 3.79 2.48 -10.63
CA PRO A 353 2.39 2.33 -10.25
C PRO A 353 2.27 1.69 -8.87
N ALA A 354 1.18 1.99 -8.18
CA ALA A 354 0.80 1.39 -6.92
C ALA A 354 -0.60 0.78 -7.02
N ILE A 355 -0.86 -0.24 -6.20
CA ILE A 355 -2.17 -0.89 -6.15
C ILE A 355 -2.71 -0.81 -4.74
N ALA A 356 -3.96 -0.37 -4.63
CA ALA A 356 -4.73 -0.41 -3.40
C ALA A 356 -6.21 -0.66 -3.73
N ASP A 357 -6.85 -1.54 -2.98
CA ASP A 357 -8.29 -1.85 -3.09
C ASP A 357 -8.75 -2.19 -4.52
N GLY A 358 -7.91 -2.91 -5.27
CA GLY A 358 -8.20 -3.30 -6.65
C GLY A 358 -8.05 -2.18 -7.68
N MET A 359 -7.63 -1.00 -7.26
CA MET A 359 -7.37 0.16 -8.11
C MET A 359 -5.88 0.34 -8.38
N VAL A 360 -5.56 0.82 -9.57
CA VAL A 360 -4.20 1.15 -10.00
C VAL A 360 -3.99 2.65 -9.93
N PHE A 361 -2.95 3.07 -9.26
CA PHE A 361 -2.55 4.47 -9.10
C PHE A 361 -1.24 4.72 -9.82
N ALA A 362 -1.17 5.75 -10.66
CA ALA A 362 0.05 6.12 -11.36
C ALA A 362 0.12 7.63 -11.62
N GLY A 363 1.31 8.20 -11.49
CA GLY A 363 1.60 9.58 -11.82
C GLY A 363 2.16 9.72 -13.23
N SER A 364 1.85 10.81 -13.91
CA SER A 364 2.39 11.14 -15.24
C SER A 364 3.16 12.46 -15.17
N ALA A 365 4.12 12.63 -16.08
CA ALA A 365 4.95 13.84 -16.21
C ALA A 365 4.16 15.09 -16.65
N ASP A 366 2.85 15.01 -16.81
CA ASP A 366 1.92 16.13 -16.97
C ASP A 366 1.47 16.76 -15.67
N GLY A 367 1.91 16.20 -14.52
CA GLY A 367 1.50 16.63 -13.19
C GLY A 367 0.16 16.06 -12.73
N ILE A 368 -0.41 15.08 -13.47
CA ILE A 368 -1.68 14.44 -13.15
C ILE A 368 -1.41 13.08 -12.49
N PHE A 369 -2.15 12.82 -11.42
CA PHE A 369 -2.18 11.52 -10.76
C PHE A 369 -3.48 10.81 -11.14
N TYR A 370 -3.34 9.59 -11.67
CA TYR A 370 -4.44 8.79 -12.22
C TYR A 370 -4.80 7.65 -11.28
N CYS A 371 -6.09 7.36 -11.18
CA CYS A 371 -6.66 6.20 -10.53
C CYS A 371 -7.50 5.43 -11.54
N LEU A 372 -7.22 4.16 -11.75
CA LEU A 372 -7.89 3.25 -12.69
C LEU A 372 -8.48 2.06 -11.93
N SER A 373 -9.62 1.55 -12.37
CA SER A 373 -10.29 0.35 -11.83
C SER A 373 -10.34 -0.77 -12.85
#